data_dabe12e30459c9dcbc9d35f1c1c18f8d
#
_entry.id   dabe12e30459c9dcbc9d35f1c1c18f8d
#
_cell.length_a   1.000
_cell.length_b   1.000
_cell.length_c   1.000
_cell.angle_alpha   90.00
_cell.angle_beta   90.00
_cell.angle_gamma   90.00
#
_symmetry.space_group_name_H-M   'P 1'
#
loop_
_entity.id
_entity.type
_entity.pdbx_description
1 polymer ?
#
loop_
_entity_poly.entity_id
_entity_poly.type
_entity_poly.pdbx_seq_one_letter_code
_entity_poly.pdbx_strand_id
1 'polypeptide(L)'
;MWSCQTSAQDQLITKLFRFGEPGSEKPGVVMPNGGMLDVSAFGEDYDEHFFETDGIARLRRWVSENMDKCPKISEVSRFGAPVARPSKILAIGRNYVEHARETGSAVPEEPIIFMKSSTSLCGPNDAMIIPKGSEKTDWEVELAIVIGKKASYVDEASAMGYIAGYSIMNDYSERAWQLEGTGQWTKGKSSDTFGPMGPYLVTPEGIEDPHNLRLWLKVNRETMQDGNTKDMIFNLATIVSYASSVMTLLPGDIIATGTPSGVGRGMNPPRYLKPGEVVELGIEKIGTQKQSVTAYQP
;
A
#
# COMPACT_ATOMS: atom_id res chain seq x y z
N MET A 1 5.96 -29.83 -33.20
CA MET A 1 6.62 -28.96 -32.21
C MET A 1 5.83 -27.66 -32.17
N TRP A 2 4.99 -27.46 -31.16
CA TRP A 2 4.30 -26.21 -30.96
C TRP A 2 5.22 -25.33 -30.13
N SER A 3 5.81 -24.31 -30.75
CA SER A 3 6.49 -23.24 -30.00
C SER A 3 5.41 -22.40 -29.33
N CYS A 4 5.29 -22.51 -28.03
CA CYS A 4 4.56 -21.57 -27.21
C CYS A 4 5.28 -20.22 -27.33
N GLN A 5 4.79 -19.32 -28.17
CA GLN A 5 5.22 -17.92 -28.17
C GLN A 5 4.63 -17.32 -26.89
N THR A 6 5.45 -17.15 -25.85
CA THR A 6 5.13 -16.31 -24.69
C THR A 6 4.81 -14.90 -25.21
N SER A 7 3.68 -14.34 -24.80
CA SER A 7 3.29 -12.99 -25.21
C SER A 7 4.33 -11.98 -24.68
N ALA A 8 4.47 -10.83 -25.33
CA ALA A 8 5.39 -9.78 -24.87
C ALA A 8 5.06 -9.30 -23.43
N GLN A 9 3.82 -9.49 -22.98
CA GLN A 9 3.39 -9.24 -21.60
C GLN A 9 4.00 -10.23 -20.59
N ASP A 10 4.22 -11.50 -20.99
CA ASP A 10 4.80 -12.51 -20.10
C ASP A 10 6.30 -12.29 -19.81
N GLN A 11 6.95 -11.33 -20.50
CA GLN A 11 8.36 -10.98 -20.32
C GLN A 11 8.55 -9.65 -19.58
N LEU A 12 7.47 -8.95 -19.19
CA LEU A 12 7.58 -7.62 -18.61
C LEU A 12 7.80 -7.68 -17.09
N ILE A 13 8.76 -6.88 -16.58
CA ILE A 13 8.90 -6.64 -15.13
C ILE A 13 7.69 -5.85 -14.67
N THR A 14 6.88 -6.45 -13.80
CA THR A 14 5.66 -5.84 -13.25
C THR A 14 5.71 -5.62 -11.75
N LYS A 15 6.73 -6.16 -11.06
CA LYS A 15 6.87 -6.06 -9.60
C LYS A 15 8.20 -5.42 -9.23
N LEU A 16 8.12 -4.27 -8.55
CA LEU A 16 9.23 -3.55 -7.97
C LEU A 16 9.19 -3.72 -6.44
N PHE A 17 10.33 -3.78 -5.78
CA PHE A 17 10.43 -3.84 -4.32
C PHE A 17 11.68 -3.10 -3.83
N ARG A 18 11.72 -2.79 -2.55
CA ARG A 18 12.92 -2.30 -1.88
C ARG A 18 13.28 -3.26 -0.77
N PHE A 19 14.57 -3.41 -0.51
CA PHE A 19 15.10 -4.39 0.46
C PHE A 19 16.32 -3.86 1.18
N GLY A 20 16.57 -4.36 2.38
CA GLY A 20 17.69 -3.97 3.24
C GLY A 20 17.26 -3.26 4.51
N GLU A 21 18.22 -2.73 5.24
CA GLU A 21 18.00 -2.07 6.53
C GLU A 21 17.18 -0.77 6.38
N PRO A 22 16.38 -0.39 7.41
CA PRO A 22 15.61 0.84 7.41
C PRO A 22 16.47 2.08 7.10
N GLY A 23 16.04 2.88 6.12
CA GLY A 23 16.75 4.10 5.70
C GLY A 23 17.96 3.86 4.79
N SER A 24 18.27 2.58 4.47
CA SER A 24 19.36 2.18 3.56
C SER A 24 18.88 1.12 2.57
N GLU A 25 17.57 1.10 2.31
CA GLU A 25 16.98 0.16 1.37
C GLU A 25 17.50 0.40 -0.05
N LYS A 26 17.58 -0.69 -0.80
CA LYS A 26 18.00 -0.74 -2.20
C LYS A 26 16.84 -1.14 -3.11
N PRO A 27 16.79 -0.66 -4.36
CA PRO A 27 15.79 -1.06 -5.32
C PRO A 27 16.03 -2.48 -5.86
N GLY A 28 14.95 -3.23 -6.01
CA GLY A 28 14.94 -4.56 -6.61
C GLY A 28 13.75 -4.77 -7.53
N VAL A 29 13.84 -5.75 -8.40
CA VAL A 29 12.74 -6.15 -9.29
C VAL A 29 12.52 -7.66 -9.23
N VAL A 30 11.27 -8.07 -9.47
CA VAL A 30 10.94 -9.48 -9.69
C VAL A 30 10.84 -9.71 -11.19
N MET A 31 11.63 -10.64 -11.69
CA MET A 31 11.62 -11.05 -13.09
C MET A 31 10.37 -11.91 -13.39
N PRO A 32 9.93 -12.01 -14.64
CA PRO A 32 8.77 -12.81 -15.03
C PRO A 32 8.87 -14.30 -14.64
N ASN A 33 10.08 -14.83 -14.53
CA ASN A 33 10.34 -16.21 -14.06
C ASN A 33 10.36 -16.35 -12.52
N GLY A 34 10.03 -15.27 -11.78
CA GLY A 34 10.01 -15.24 -10.33
C GLY A 34 11.37 -14.95 -9.67
N GLY A 35 12.46 -14.86 -10.42
CA GLY A 35 13.77 -14.49 -9.88
C GLY A 35 13.81 -13.02 -9.45
N MET A 36 14.53 -12.73 -8.36
CA MET A 36 14.69 -11.36 -7.85
C MET A 36 16.09 -10.83 -8.18
N LEU A 37 16.17 -9.57 -8.56
CA LEU A 37 17.41 -8.89 -8.91
C LEU A 37 17.59 -7.62 -8.08
N ASP A 38 18.82 -7.38 -7.63
CA ASP A 38 19.27 -6.06 -7.14
C ASP A 38 19.55 -5.17 -8.35
N VAL A 39 18.83 -4.06 -8.45
CA VAL A 39 18.98 -3.11 -9.55
C VAL A 39 19.63 -1.79 -9.09
N SER A 40 20.33 -1.79 -7.97
CA SER A 40 21.02 -0.60 -7.42
C SER A 40 21.99 0.02 -8.40
N ALA A 41 22.57 -0.76 -9.31
CA ALA A 41 23.46 -0.28 -10.35
C ALA A 41 22.76 0.61 -11.40
N PHE A 42 21.43 0.67 -11.41
CA PHE A 42 20.65 1.63 -12.17
C PHE A 42 20.88 3.08 -11.69
N GLY A 43 21.22 3.24 -10.39
CA GLY A 43 21.62 4.53 -9.81
C GLY A 43 20.46 5.38 -9.29
N GLU A 44 19.24 4.88 -9.31
CA GLU A 44 18.05 5.57 -8.79
C GLU A 44 17.28 4.68 -7.81
N ASP A 45 16.63 5.27 -6.81
CA ASP A 45 15.66 4.61 -5.94
C ASP A 45 14.23 4.93 -6.43
N TYR A 46 13.22 4.25 -5.91
CA TYR A 46 11.81 4.43 -6.29
C TYR A 46 11.20 5.62 -5.54
N ASP A 47 11.73 6.82 -5.82
CA ASP A 47 11.35 8.10 -5.26
C ASP A 47 10.57 8.99 -6.25
N GLU A 48 10.29 10.23 -5.87
CA GLU A 48 9.57 11.20 -6.70
C GLU A 48 10.24 11.38 -8.07
N HIS A 49 11.58 11.54 -8.12
CA HIS A 49 12.32 11.73 -9.36
C HIS A 49 12.21 10.54 -10.30
N PHE A 50 12.32 9.31 -9.75
CA PHE A 50 12.16 8.09 -10.52
C PHE A 50 10.80 8.04 -11.22
N PHE A 51 9.70 8.28 -10.48
CA PHE A 51 8.36 8.24 -11.07
C PHE A 51 8.12 9.40 -12.04
N GLU A 52 8.56 10.63 -11.71
CA GLU A 52 8.38 11.82 -12.55
C GLU A 52 9.03 11.67 -13.94
N THR A 53 10.15 10.96 -14.02
CA THR A 53 10.95 10.81 -15.23
C THR A 53 10.71 9.49 -15.98
N ASP A 54 9.54 8.87 -15.81
CA ASP A 54 9.18 7.58 -16.42
C ASP A 54 10.16 6.44 -16.04
N GLY A 55 10.56 6.43 -14.76
CA GLY A 55 11.59 5.52 -14.23
C GLY A 55 11.29 4.05 -14.45
N ILE A 56 10.02 3.63 -14.41
CA ILE A 56 9.64 2.23 -14.65
C ILE A 56 10.04 1.79 -16.06
N ALA A 57 9.74 2.58 -17.09
CA ALA A 57 10.10 2.25 -18.47
C ALA A 57 11.61 2.32 -18.68
N ARG A 58 12.30 3.31 -18.09
CA ARG A 58 13.76 3.43 -18.12
C ARG A 58 14.43 2.24 -17.45
N LEU A 59 13.94 1.83 -16.26
CA LEU A 59 14.47 0.67 -15.53
C LEU A 59 14.30 -0.63 -16.33
N ARG A 60 13.11 -0.87 -16.89
CA ARG A 60 12.84 -2.05 -17.73
C ARG A 60 13.84 -2.17 -18.88
N ARG A 61 14.07 -1.05 -19.61
CA ARG A 61 15.06 -1.01 -20.69
C ARG A 61 16.46 -1.26 -20.15
N TRP A 62 16.85 -0.57 -19.09
CA TRP A 62 18.18 -0.72 -18.51
C TRP A 62 18.45 -2.16 -18.03
N VAL A 63 17.48 -2.80 -17.37
CA VAL A 63 17.62 -4.22 -16.95
C VAL A 63 17.79 -5.13 -18.14
N SER A 64 17.06 -4.92 -19.25
CA SER A 64 17.20 -5.75 -20.46
C SER A 64 18.60 -5.66 -21.09
N GLU A 65 19.26 -4.51 -20.96
CA GLU A 65 20.58 -4.23 -21.51
C GLU A 65 21.74 -4.53 -20.54
N ASN A 66 21.46 -4.66 -19.23
CA ASN A 66 22.46 -4.75 -18.18
C ASN A 66 22.19 -5.88 -17.17
N MET A 67 21.59 -6.97 -17.62
CA MET A 67 21.23 -8.11 -16.76
C MET A 67 22.43 -8.69 -16.00
N ASP A 68 23.61 -8.68 -16.59
CA ASP A 68 24.88 -9.12 -16.02
C ASP A 68 25.35 -8.25 -14.85
N LYS A 69 24.90 -7.01 -14.78
CA LYS A 69 25.18 -6.05 -13.68
C LYS A 69 24.18 -6.14 -12.53
N CYS A 70 23.17 -6.99 -12.65
CA CYS A 70 22.12 -7.14 -11.66
C CYS A 70 22.36 -8.40 -10.80
N PRO A 71 22.89 -8.28 -9.58
CA PRO A 71 23.06 -9.42 -8.68
C PRO A 71 21.72 -10.12 -8.43
N LYS A 72 21.74 -11.46 -8.50
CA LYS A 72 20.57 -12.26 -8.12
C LYS A 72 20.40 -12.25 -6.61
N ILE A 73 19.17 -12.04 -6.15
CA ILE A 73 18.78 -12.12 -4.74
C ILE A 73 18.15 -13.48 -4.53
N SER A 74 18.79 -14.34 -3.73
CA SER A 74 18.26 -15.66 -3.38
C SER A 74 17.26 -15.59 -2.24
N GLU A 75 17.43 -14.63 -1.33
CA GLU A 75 16.58 -14.41 -0.17
C GLU A 75 16.59 -12.93 0.20
N VAL A 76 15.42 -12.39 0.52
CA VAL A 76 15.27 -11.03 1.03
C VAL A 76 15.12 -11.09 2.54
N SER A 77 16.14 -10.62 3.27
CA SER A 77 16.12 -10.59 4.75
C SER A 77 15.06 -9.63 5.30
N ARG A 78 14.88 -8.48 4.65
CA ARG A 78 13.83 -7.49 4.97
C ARG A 78 13.38 -6.77 3.70
N PHE A 79 12.07 -6.75 3.47
CA PHE A 79 11.46 -5.83 2.50
C PHE A 79 11.25 -4.47 3.16
N GLY A 80 11.64 -3.39 2.50
CA GLY A 80 11.22 -2.03 2.82
C GLY A 80 9.91 -1.68 2.13
N ALA A 81 9.35 -0.52 2.44
CA ALA A 81 8.25 0.03 1.65
C ALA A 81 8.70 0.22 0.19
N PRO A 82 7.87 -0.17 -0.81
CA PRO A 82 8.28 -0.18 -2.21
C PRO A 82 8.39 1.22 -2.85
N VAL A 83 8.07 2.27 -2.10
CA VAL A 83 8.25 3.69 -2.48
C VAL A 83 9.15 4.35 -1.46
N ALA A 84 10.15 5.08 -1.95
CA ALA A 84 11.08 5.82 -1.12
C ALA A 84 10.54 7.23 -0.84
N ARG A 85 10.34 7.58 0.43
CA ARG A 85 10.06 8.95 0.91
C ARG A 85 8.94 9.68 0.14
N PRO A 86 7.70 9.17 0.15
CA PRO A 86 6.58 9.86 -0.48
C PRO A 86 6.41 11.26 0.15
N SER A 87 6.02 12.26 -0.66
CA SER A 87 5.76 13.60 -0.14
C SER A 87 4.61 13.59 0.85
N LYS A 88 3.60 12.75 0.59
CA LYS A 88 2.44 12.54 1.46
C LYS A 88 1.83 11.16 1.27
N ILE A 89 1.09 10.75 2.29
CA ILE A 89 0.23 9.57 2.27
C ILE A 89 -1.19 10.05 2.54
N LEU A 90 -2.05 9.95 1.54
CA LEU A 90 -3.48 10.17 1.67
C LEU A 90 -4.19 8.86 1.99
N ALA A 91 -5.33 8.95 2.63
CA ALA A 91 -6.19 7.81 2.88
C ALA A 91 -7.67 8.20 2.70
N ILE A 92 -8.49 7.24 2.25
CA ILE A 92 -9.91 7.42 1.97
C ILE A 92 -10.73 6.71 3.04
N GLY A 93 -11.43 7.49 3.83
CA GLY A 93 -12.27 6.97 4.92
C GLY A 93 -13.59 6.38 4.41
N ARG A 94 -14.02 5.26 5.02
CA ARG A 94 -15.35 4.67 4.85
C ARG A 94 -15.70 4.33 3.39
N ASN A 95 -14.75 3.89 2.61
CA ASN A 95 -14.93 3.62 1.17
C ASN A 95 -15.57 2.25 0.87
N TYR A 96 -16.14 1.57 1.87
CA TYR A 96 -16.90 0.33 1.73
C TYR A 96 -18.21 0.43 2.52
N VAL A 97 -19.34 0.10 1.88
CA VAL A 97 -20.68 0.24 2.48
C VAL A 97 -20.79 -0.52 3.80
N GLU A 98 -20.36 -1.80 3.81
CA GLU A 98 -20.45 -2.64 4.99
C GLU A 98 -19.54 -2.15 6.13
N HIS A 99 -18.36 -1.57 5.80
CA HIS A 99 -17.49 -0.94 6.80
C HIS A 99 -18.15 0.31 7.42
N ALA A 100 -18.81 1.14 6.62
CA ALA A 100 -19.57 2.28 7.16
C ALA A 100 -20.68 1.81 8.11
N ARG A 101 -21.41 0.74 7.73
CA ARG A 101 -22.50 0.18 8.54
C ARG A 101 -22.02 -0.43 9.86
N GLU A 102 -20.97 -1.29 9.85
CA GLU A 102 -20.44 -1.92 11.08
C GLU A 102 -19.96 -0.91 12.11
N THR A 103 -19.47 0.26 11.64
CA THR A 103 -19.00 1.34 12.50
C THR A 103 -20.09 2.36 12.89
N GLY A 104 -21.36 2.10 12.52
CA GLY A 104 -22.49 2.98 12.81
C GLY A 104 -22.42 4.34 12.09
N SER A 105 -21.74 4.38 10.95
CA SER A 105 -21.51 5.61 10.20
C SER A 105 -22.41 5.70 8.97
N ALA A 106 -22.76 6.92 8.56
CA ALA A 106 -23.42 7.13 7.27
C ALA A 106 -22.47 6.77 6.12
N VAL A 107 -23.05 6.28 5.03
CA VAL A 107 -22.33 6.12 3.76
C VAL A 107 -21.99 7.51 3.21
N PRO A 108 -20.72 7.80 2.93
CA PRO A 108 -20.33 9.13 2.46
C PRO A 108 -20.82 9.40 1.03
N GLU A 109 -21.18 10.65 0.75
CA GLU A 109 -21.60 11.11 -0.60
C GLU A 109 -20.39 11.54 -1.44
N GLU A 110 -19.23 11.81 -0.81
CA GLU A 110 -17.95 12.16 -1.44
C GLU A 110 -16.79 11.51 -0.68
N PRO A 111 -15.61 11.31 -1.31
CA PRO A 111 -14.45 10.72 -0.65
C PRO A 111 -14.02 11.51 0.60
N ILE A 112 -14.00 10.86 1.75
CA ILE A 112 -13.45 11.44 2.99
C ILE A 112 -11.94 11.31 2.94
N ILE A 113 -11.24 12.42 2.71
CA ILE A 113 -9.76 12.42 2.65
C ILE A 113 -9.19 12.77 4.02
N PHE A 114 -8.20 11.98 4.46
CA PHE A 114 -7.32 12.33 5.57
C PHE A 114 -5.87 11.98 5.23
N MET A 115 -4.95 12.36 6.09
CA MET A 115 -3.52 12.12 5.87
C MET A 115 -2.97 11.18 6.94
N LYS A 116 -1.98 10.37 6.54
CA LYS A 116 -1.04 9.72 7.43
C LYS A 116 0.31 10.44 7.32
N SER A 117 1.04 10.53 8.42
CA SER A 117 2.41 11.06 8.37
C SER A 117 3.29 10.15 7.48
N SER A 118 4.18 10.74 6.69
CA SER A 118 5.16 9.95 5.94
C SER A 118 6.09 9.14 6.85
N THR A 119 6.27 9.54 8.12
CA THR A 119 7.03 8.77 9.13
C THR A 119 6.31 7.51 9.59
N SER A 120 5.01 7.35 9.31
CA SER A 120 4.29 6.10 9.61
C SER A 120 4.64 4.97 8.64
N LEU A 121 5.21 5.29 7.46
CA LEU A 121 5.54 4.33 6.43
C LEU A 121 6.69 3.42 6.88
N CYS A 122 6.50 2.11 6.77
CA CYS A 122 7.52 1.12 7.10
C CYS A 122 7.42 -0.09 6.16
N GLY A 123 8.34 -1.02 6.30
CA GLY A 123 8.35 -2.27 5.52
C GLY A 123 7.13 -3.15 5.84
N PRO A 124 6.70 -4.01 4.89
CA PRO A 124 5.47 -4.81 5.00
C PRO A 124 5.50 -5.80 6.16
N ASN A 125 6.67 -6.20 6.60
CA ASN A 125 6.86 -7.19 7.67
C ASN A 125 7.56 -6.61 8.91
N ASP A 126 7.72 -5.29 8.97
CA ASP A 126 8.25 -4.64 10.16
C ASP A 126 7.28 -4.80 11.34
N ALA A 127 7.81 -4.84 12.56
CA ALA A 127 6.97 -4.95 13.74
C ALA A 127 6.07 -3.70 13.87
N MET A 128 4.77 -3.93 14.10
CA MET A 128 3.86 -2.86 14.48
C MET A 128 4.02 -2.56 15.97
N ILE A 129 4.30 -1.31 16.30
CA ILE A 129 4.50 -0.85 17.67
C ILE A 129 3.23 -0.17 18.16
N ILE A 130 2.61 -0.73 19.20
CA ILE A 130 1.50 -0.06 19.89
C ILE A 130 2.04 1.22 20.52
N PRO A 131 1.50 2.41 20.17
CA PRO A 131 2.02 3.67 20.67
C PRO A 131 1.92 3.79 22.19
N LYS A 132 2.79 4.59 22.82
CA LYS A 132 2.75 4.85 24.26
C LYS A 132 1.38 5.39 24.67
N GLY A 133 0.71 4.70 25.60
CA GLY A 133 -0.61 5.08 26.11
C GLY A 133 -1.77 4.76 25.17
N SER A 134 -1.53 4.00 24.09
CA SER A 134 -2.58 3.49 23.22
C SER A 134 -3.27 2.26 23.82
N GLU A 135 -4.59 2.22 23.72
CA GLU A 135 -5.44 1.11 24.19
C GLU A 135 -6.39 0.59 23.10
N LYS A 136 -6.51 1.34 21.98
CA LYS A 136 -7.50 1.07 20.93
C LYS A 136 -6.84 0.96 19.55
N THR A 137 -5.66 0.35 19.47
CA THR A 137 -4.98 0.10 18.19
C THR A 137 -5.74 -0.97 17.40
N ASP A 138 -6.06 -0.67 16.14
CA ASP A 138 -6.91 -1.44 15.23
C ASP A 138 -6.23 -1.60 13.87
N TRP A 139 -6.69 -2.56 13.06
CA TRP A 139 -6.18 -2.96 11.75
C TRP A 139 -7.10 -2.56 10.61
N GLU A 140 -6.54 -2.35 9.42
CA GLU A 140 -7.28 -2.03 8.19
C GLU A 140 -6.47 -2.46 6.95
N VAL A 141 -6.82 -3.61 6.33
CA VAL A 141 -6.22 -3.97 5.03
C VAL A 141 -6.76 -3.08 3.93
N GLU A 142 -5.87 -2.48 3.14
CA GLU A 142 -6.22 -1.56 2.06
C GLU A 142 -5.40 -1.80 0.80
N LEU A 143 -6.05 -1.68 -0.36
CA LEU A 143 -5.33 -1.45 -1.60
C LEU A 143 -4.72 -0.04 -1.52
N ALA A 144 -3.42 0.06 -1.79
CA ALA A 144 -2.74 1.34 -1.92
C ALA A 144 -2.38 1.58 -3.39
N ILE A 145 -2.61 2.80 -3.89
CA ILE A 145 -2.15 3.23 -5.20
C ILE A 145 -0.98 4.19 -5.05
N VAL A 146 -0.05 4.15 -6.00
CA VAL A 146 1.10 5.05 -6.09
C VAL A 146 0.93 5.94 -7.30
N ILE A 147 1.06 7.24 -7.11
CA ILE A 147 0.95 8.23 -8.19
C ILE A 147 2.22 8.21 -9.03
N GLY A 148 2.08 8.13 -10.34
CA GLY A 148 3.19 8.07 -11.29
C GLY A 148 3.49 9.37 -12.01
N LYS A 149 2.51 10.30 -12.04
CA LYS A 149 2.62 11.58 -12.72
C LYS A 149 1.98 12.66 -11.87
N LYS A 150 2.54 13.87 -11.90
CA LYS A 150 1.94 15.03 -11.24
C LYS A 150 0.49 15.19 -11.68
N ALA A 151 -0.45 15.17 -10.72
CA ALA A 151 -1.88 15.27 -10.96
C ALA A 151 -2.46 16.48 -10.24
N SER A 152 -3.17 17.33 -10.99
CA SER A 152 -3.88 18.50 -10.48
C SER A 152 -5.10 18.73 -11.36
N TYR A 153 -6.29 18.74 -10.78
CA TYR A 153 -7.58 18.84 -11.48
C TYR A 153 -7.75 17.83 -12.61
N VAL A 154 -7.43 16.57 -12.34
CA VAL A 154 -7.48 15.49 -13.33
C VAL A 154 -8.93 15.02 -13.51
N ASP A 155 -9.37 14.90 -14.75
CA ASP A 155 -10.68 14.32 -15.08
C ASP A 155 -10.71 12.81 -14.77
N GLU A 156 -11.84 12.31 -14.28
CA GLU A 156 -12.00 10.89 -13.91
C GLU A 156 -11.68 9.95 -15.08
N ALA A 157 -12.04 10.32 -16.31
CA ALA A 157 -11.76 9.52 -17.50
C ALA A 157 -10.26 9.29 -17.77
N SER A 158 -9.38 10.19 -17.32
CA SER A 158 -7.91 10.09 -17.48
C SER A 158 -7.18 9.64 -16.22
N ALA A 159 -7.86 9.59 -15.09
CA ALA A 159 -7.28 9.42 -13.76
C ALA A 159 -6.45 8.14 -13.59
N MET A 160 -6.89 7.02 -14.17
CA MET A 160 -6.14 5.75 -14.13
C MET A 160 -4.75 5.84 -14.76
N GLY A 161 -4.55 6.72 -15.75
CA GLY A 161 -3.26 6.97 -16.39
C GLY A 161 -2.23 7.70 -15.52
N TYR A 162 -2.62 8.12 -14.32
CA TYR A 162 -1.74 8.76 -13.33
C TYR A 162 -1.23 7.78 -12.26
N ILE A 163 -1.70 6.53 -12.27
CA ILE A 163 -1.30 5.49 -11.32
C ILE A 163 -0.06 4.77 -11.84
N ALA A 164 1.04 4.78 -11.06
CA ALA A 164 2.26 4.01 -11.34
C ALA A 164 2.12 2.52 -10.99
N GLY A 165 1.29 2.21 -10.00
CA GLY A 165 1.08 0.84 -9.57
C GLY A 165 0.29 0.73 -8.27
N TYR A 166 0.16 -0.51 -7.82
CA TYR A 166 -0.66 -0.97 -6.70
C TYR A 166 0.19 -1.67 -5.66
N SER A 167 -0.15 -1.50 -4.40
CA SER A 167 0.51 -2.19 -3.28
C SER A 167 -0.51 -2.52 -2.19
N ILE A 168 -0.06 -3.16 -1.13
CA ILE A 168 -0.86 -3.41 0.08
C ILE A 168 -0.42 -2.41 1.14
N MET A 169 -1.37 -1.82 1.86
CA MET A 169 -1.11 -1.06 3.08
C MET A 169 -1.99 -1.60 4.21
N ASN A 170 -1.47 -1.62 5.42
CA ASN A 170 -2.28 -1.75 6.61
C ASN A 170 -2.42 -0.35 7.22
N ASP A 171 -3.61 0.26 7.13
CA ASP A 171 -3.88 1.59 7.68
C ASP A 171 -4.16 1.48 9.20
N TYR A 172 -3.15 1.06 9.97
CA TYR A 172 -3.26 0.97 11.42
C TYR A 172 -3.78 2.26 12.03
N SER A 173 -4.65 2.11 13.04
CA SER A 173 -5.41 3.21 13.64
C SER A 173 -5.40 3.11 15.16
N GLU A 174 -5.10 4.20 15.86
CA GLU A 174 -5.46 4.33 17.27
C GLU A 174 -6.81 5.02 17.36
N ARG A 175 -7.85 4.25 17.64
CA ARG A 175 -9.24 4.71 17.54
C ARG A 175 -9.61 5.80 18.54
N ALA A 176 -9.04 5.78 19.74
CA ALA A 176 -9.28 6.85 20.71
C ALA A 176 -8.74 8.19 20.20
N TRP A 177 -7.51 8.19 19.65
CA TRP A 177 -6.92 9.41 19.11
C TRP A 177 -7.58 9.87 17.80
N GLN A 178 -8.08 8.92 17.00
CA GLN A 178 -8.81 9.23 15.77
C GLN A 178 -10.15 9.89 16.02
N LEU A 179 -10.93 9.40 16.98
CA LEU A 179 -12.36 9.65 17.05
C LEU A 179 -12.81 10.37 18.34
N GLU A 180 -12.05 10.21 19.43
CA GLU A 180 -12.38 10.85 20.71
C GLU A 180 -11.72 12.23 20.79
N GLY A 181 -12.26 13.11 21.61
CA GLY A 181 -11.81 14.49 21.73
C GLY A 181 -12.21 15.34 20.51
N THR A 182 -11.23 15.87 19.75
CA THR A 182 -11.50 16.80 18.63
C THR A 182 -11.92 16.11 17.34
N GLY A 183 -11.85 14.76 17.24
CA GLY A 183 -12.23 14.01 16.04
C GLY A 183 -11.31 14.20 14.83
N GLN A 184 -10.07 14.71 15.01
CA GLN A 184 -9.09 14.84 13.92
C GLN A 184 -8.41 13.49 13.68
N TRP A 185 -8.68 12.88 12.52
CA TRP A 185 -8.28 11.51 12.23
C TRP A 185 -6.77 11.31 12.11
N THR A 186 -6.06 12.27 11.53
CA THR A 186 -4.62 12.17 11.25
C THR A 186 -3.80 11.77 12.48
N LYS A 187 -4.12 12.28 13.67
CA LYS A 187 -3.37 11.94 14.90
C LYS A 187 -3.51 10.48 15.33
N GLY A 188 -4.62 9.82 14.99
CA GLY A 188 -4.84 8.39 15.25
C GLY A 188 -4.29 7.47 14.16
N LYS A 189 -3.80 8.03 13.06
CA LYS A 189 -3.37 7.33 11.85
C LYS A 189 -1.86 7.46 11.56
N SER A 190 -1.12 8.28 12.35
CA SER A 190 0.21 8.75 11.99
C SER A 190 1.33 8.31 12.93
N SER A 191 1.07 7.39 13.86
CA SER A 191 2.14 6.82 14.69
C SER A 191 3.15 6.06 13.82
N ASP A 192 4.39 6.03 14.26
CA ASP A 192 5.42 5.24 13.60
C ASP A 192 4.98 3.79 13.48
N THR A 193 5.32 3.13 12.36
CA THR A 193 4.90 1.78 11.99
C THR A 193 3.39 1.58 11.70
N PHE A 194 2.60 2.66 11.62
CA PHE A 194 1.15 2.57 11.33
C PHE A 194 0.81 2.49 9.83
N GLY A 195 1.80 2.49 8.95
CA GLY A 195 1.65 2.37 7.50
C GLY A 195 2.57 1.31 6.88
N PRO A 196 2.58 0.04 7.34
CA PRO A 196 3.36 -0.98 6.66
C PRO A 196 2.84 -1.16 5.24
N MET A 197 3.75 -1.04 4.26
CA MET A 197 3.41 -1.07 2.83
C MET A 197 4.31 -2.05 2.07
N GLY A 198 3.73 -2.77 1.11
CA GLY A 198 4.45 -3.73 0.26
C GLY A 198 3.81 -5.12 0.23
N PRO A 199 4.57 -6.20 -0.10
CA PRO A 199 6.02 -6.22 -0.37
C PRO A 199 6.41 -5.62 -1.72
N TYR A 200 5.47 -5.53 -2.66
CA TYR A 200 5.72 -5.08 -4.02
C TYR A 200 4.89 -3.84 -4.37
N LEU A 201 5.44 -3.00 -5.24
CA LEU A 201 4.69 -2.14 -6.14
C LEU A 201 4.45 -2.94 -7.42
N VAL A 202 3.19 -3.26 -7.71
CA VAL A 202 2.80 -3.98 -8.93
C VAL A 202 2.29 -2.96 -9.94
N THR A 203 2.95 -2.88 -11.10
CA THR A 203 2.57 -1.91 -12.15
C THR A 203 1.21 -2.28 -12.76
N PRO A 204 0.51 -1.34 -13.43
CA PRO A 204 -0.81 -1.62 -14.01
C PRO A 204 -0.85 -2.83 -14.93
N GLU A 205 0.22 -3.10 -15.67
CA GLU A 205 0.29 -4.26 -16.57
C GLU A 205 0.33 -5.60 -15.82
N GLY A 206 0.67 -5.59 -14.53
CA GLY A 206 0.68 -6.79 -13.67
C GLY A 206 -0.67 -7.12 -13.04
N ILE A 207 -1.68 -6.25 -13.19
CA ILE A 207 -3.03 -6.41 -12.62
C ILE A 207 -4.06 -6.07 -13.69
N GLU A 208 -4.77 -7.08 -14.16
CA GLU A 208 -5.77 -6.96 -15.22
C GLU A 208 -6.95 -6.05 -14.81
N ASP A 209 -7.47 -6.28 -13.61
CA ASP A 209 -8.58 -5.48 -13.05
C ASP A 209 -8.33 -5.17 -11.57
N PRO A 210 -7.87 -3.94 -11.24
CA PRO A 210 -7.64 -3.54 -9.85
C PRO A 210 -8.94 -3.34 -9.06
N HIS A 211 -10.10 -3.31 -9.73
CA HIS A 211 -11.42 -3.22 -9.10
C HIS A 211 -12.04 -4.58 -8.78
N ASN A 212 -11.31 -5.69 -8.97
CA ASN A 212 -11.79 -7.02 -8.63
C ASN A 212 -10.67 -7.87 -8.00
N LEU A 213 -10.12 -7.40 -6.89
CA LEU A 213 -9.09 -8.09 -6.12
C LEU A 213 -9.65 -8.47 -4.75
N ARG A 214 -9.51 -9.74 -4.36
CA ARG A 214 -9.77 -10.15 -2.97
C ARG A 214 -8.71 -9.55 -2.06
N LEU A 215 -9.14 -8.96 -0.93
CA LEU A 215 -8.27 -8.52 0.15
C LEU A 215 -8.74 -9.11 1.47
N TRP A 216 -7.78 -9.53 2.30
CA TRP A 216 -8.07 -10.23 3.54
C TRP A 216 -7.06 -9.85 4.64
N LEU A 217 -7.52 -9.96 5.90
CA LEU A 217 -6.67 -9.79 7.07
C LEU A 217 -7.03 -10.79 8.16
N LYS A 218 -6.00 -11.29 8.85
CA LYS A 218 -6.11 -12.20 9.99
C LYS A 218 -5.36 -11.65 11.18
N VAL A 219 -5.89 -11.90 12.38
CA VAL A 219 -5.19 -11.69 13.65
C VAL A 219 -5.07 -13.04 14.34
N ASN A 220 -3.83 -13.47 14.65
CA ASN A 220 -3.54 -14.78 15.24
C ASN A 220 -4.20 -15.95 14.47
N ARG A 221 -4.15 -15.91 13.13
CA ARG A 221 -4.76 -16.87 12.18
C ARG A 221 -6.29 -16.82 12.07
N GLU A 222 -6.98 -16.05 12.91
CA GLU A 222 -8.43 -15.83 12.82
C GLU A 222 -8.72 -14.77 11.76
N THR A 223 -9.63 -15.08 10.82
CA THR A 223 -9.99 -14.13 9.75
C THR A 223 -10.85 -13.01 10.33
N MET A 224 -10.38 -11.78 10.16
CA MET A 224 -11.06 -10.56 10.59
C MET A 224 -11.69 -9.85 9.40
N GLN A 225 -10.96 -9.67 8.33
CA GLN A 225 -11.45 -9.03 7.11
C GLN A 225 -11.34 -9.99 5.92
N ASP A 226 -12.36 -10.01 5.08
CA ASP A 226 -12.38 -10.74 3.80
C ASP A 226 -13.35 -10.01 2.87
N GLY A 227 -12.81 -9.23 1.94
CA GLY A 227 -13.55 -8.36 1.04
C GLY A 227 -13.01 -8.38 -0.37
N ASN A 228 -13.56 -7.50 -1.21
CA ASN A 228 -13.13 -7.37 -2.60
C ASN A 228 -13.15 -5.88 -2.99
N THR A 229 -12.16 -5.44 -3.78
CA THR A 229 -12.07 -4.04 -4.24
C THR A 229 -13.25 -3.60 -5.11
N LYS A 230 -14.04 -4.53 -5.68
CA LYS A 230 -15.28 -4.22 -6.40
C LYS A 230 -16.37 -3.60 -5.52
N ASP A 231 -16.26 -3.76 -4.20
CA ASP A 231 -17.23 -3.25 -3.23
C ASP A 231 -16.88 -1.83 -2.74
N MET A 232 -15.86 -1.19 -3.31
CA MET A 232 -15.54 0.23 -3.08
C MET A 232 -16.71 1.12 -3.52
N ILE A 233 -17.06 2.11 -2.68
CA ILE A 233 -18.05 3.15 -2.98
C ILE A 233 -17.50 4.06 -4.07
N PHE A 234 -16.28 4.55 -3.88
CA PHE A 234 -15.56 5.38 -4.83
C PHE A 234 -14.45 4.55 -5.46
N ASN A 235 -14.49 4.36 -6.77
CA ASN A 235 -13.47 3.62 -7.51
C ASN A 235 -12.14 4.40 -7.60
N LEU A 236 -11.07 3.78 -8.10
CA LEU A 236 -9.75 4.38 -8.14
C LEU A 236 -9.69 5.66 -8.99
N ALA A 237 -10.43 5.71 -10.10
CA ALA A 237 -10.47 6.88 -10.97
C ALA A 237 -11.15 8.06 -10.25
N THR A 238 -12.27 7.82 -9.58
CA THR A 238 -12.97 8.82 -8.75
C THR A 238 -12.05 9.34 -7.64
N ILE A 239 -11.32 8.44 -6.95
CA ILE A 239 -10.41 8.82 -5.87
C ILE A 239 -9.30 9.75 -6.37
N VAL A 240 -8.62 9.40 -7.47
CA VAL A 240 -7.52 10.22 -8.02
C VAL A 240 -8.05 11.55 -8.53
N SER A 241 -9.16 11.56 -9.26
CA SER A 241 -9.80 12.79 -9.74
C SER A 241 -10.16 13.71 -8.59
N TYR A 242 -10.89 13.20 -7.59
CA TYR A 242 -11.32 13.98 -6.43
C TYR A 242 -10.13 14.49 -5.62
N ALA A 243 -9.17 13.64 -5.29
CA ALA A 243 -7.98 14.06 -4.52
C ALA A 243 -7.18 15.14 -5.27
N SER A 244 -7.03 15.02 -6.61
CA SER A 244 -6.34 16.00 -7.43
C SER A 244 -7.06 17.33 -7.56
N SER A 245 -8.37 17.38 -7.29
CA SER A 245 -9.15 18.62 -7.31
C SER A 245 -8.95 19.48 -6.05
N VAL A 246 -8.59 18.84 -4.93
CA VAL A 246 -8.38 19.54 -3.65
C VAL A 246 -6.91 19.79 -3.33
N MET A 247 -5.98 19.01 -3.93
CA MET A 247 -4.55 19.21 -3.77
C MET A 247 -3.76 18.59 -4.92
N THR A 248 -2.59 19.16 -5.25
CA THR A 248 -1.69 18.54 -6.21
C THR A 248 -1.14 17.22 -5.66
N LEU A 249 -1.27 16.14 -6.43
CA LEU A 249 -0.60 14.87 -6.16
C LEU A 249 0.74 14.87 -6.90
N LEU A 250 1.80 14.46 -6.22
CA LEU A 250 3.15 14.35 -6.77
C LEU A 250 3.47 12.90 -7.13
N PRO A 251 4.39 12.66 -8.07
CA PRO A 251 4.88 11.31 -8.34
C PRO A 251 5.44 10.68 -7.06
N GLY A 252 5.13 9.40 -6.81
CA GLY A 252 5.50 8.72 -5.57
C GLY A 252 4.56 8.94 -4.38
N ASP A 253 3.58 9.87 -4.46
CA ASP A 253 2.54 9.96 -3.43
C ASP A 253 1.72 8.67 -3.34
N ILE A 254 1.28 8.34 -2.14
CA ILE A 254 0.52 7.13 -1.85
C ILE A 254 -0.92 7.51 -1.49
N ILE A 255 -1.88 6.74 -2.00
CA ILE A 255 -3.28 6.83 -1.55
C ILE A 255 -3.74 5.45 -1.10
N ALA A 256 -4.03 5.30 0.18
CA ALA A 256 -4.74 4.16 0.75
C ALA A 256 -6.24 4.31 0.47
N THR A 257 -6.88 3.28 -0.13
CA THR A 257 -8.18 3.45 -0.81
C THR A 257 -9.39 3.07 0.04
N GLY A 258 -9.18 2.80 1.31
CA GLY A 258 -10.21 2.35 2.24
C GLY A 258 -10.20 0.85 2.48
N THR A 259 -10.79 0.46 3.60
CA THR A 259 -10.81 -0.91 4.12
C THR A 259 -12.20 -1.53 4.07
N PRO A 260 -12.34 -2.86 3.82
CA PRO A 260 -13.61 -3.57 3.95
C PRO A 260 -14.02 -3.72 5.43
N SER A 261 -15.23 -4.24 5.67
CA SER A 261 -15.70 -4.58 7.01
C SER A 261 -14.82 -5.63 7.71
N GLY A 262 -14.94 -5.70 9.05
CA GLY A 262 -14.20 -6.62 9.91
C GLY A 262 -13.07 -5.95 10.70
N VAL A 263 -13.13 -4.62 10.86
CA VAL A 263 -12.21 -3.89 11.76
C VAL A 263 -12.57 -4.15 13.22
N GLY A 264 -11.57 -4.10 14.10
CA GLY A 264 -11.78 -4.41 15.52
C GLY A 264 -12.77 -3.50 16.23
N ARG A 265 -12.81 -2.23 15.86
CA ARG A 265 -13.80 -1.26 16.38
C ARG A 265 -15.24 -1.65 16.02
N GLY A 266 -15.46 -2.29 14.87
CA GLY A 266 -16.78 -2.70 14.40
C GLY A 266 -17.33 -3.95 15.09
N MET A 267 -16.52 -4.66 15.86
CA MET A 267 -16.91 -5.88 16.55
C MET A 267 -17.78 -5.60 17.79
N ASN A 268 -18.53 -6.58 18.25
CA ASN A 268 -19.33 -6.50 19.47
C ASN A 268 -19.01 -7.67 20.42
N PRO A 269 -18.26 -7.46 21.52
CA PRO A 269 -17.62 -6.18 21.92
C PRO A 269 -16.44 -5.80 21.00
N PRO A 270 -16.05 -4.52 20.94
CA PRO A 270 -14.88 -4.09 20.19
C PRO A 270 -13.59 -4.84 20.61
N ARG A 271 -12.76 -5.19 19.62
CA ARG A 271 -11.46 -5.85 19.82
C ARG A 271 -10.33 -4.94 19.32
N TYR A 272 -9.27 -4.82 20.10
CA TYR A 272 -8.09 -4.06 19.76
C TYR A 272 -6.84 -4.90 19.93
N LEU A 273 -5.78 -4.59 19.16
CA LEU A 273 -4.53 -5.31 19.16
C LEU A 273 -3.81 -5.20 20.50
N LYS A 274 -3.11 -6.29 20.84
CA LYS A 274 -2.30 -6.41 22.05
C LYS A 274 -0.89 -6.87 21.70
N PRO A 275 0.14 -6.50 22.48
CA PRO A 275 1.47 -7.02 22.30
C PRO A 275 1.50 -8.56 22.29
N GLY A 276 2.28 -9.14 21.39
CA GLY A 276 2.41 -10.58 21.20
C GLY A 276 1.44 -11.15 20.13
N GLU A 277 0.49 -10.38 19.63
CA GLU A 277 -0.35 -10.80 18.52
C GLU A 277 0.39 -10.70 17.17
N VAL A 278 -0.14 -11.39 16.17
CA VAL A 278 0.39 -11.41 14.80
C VAL A 278 -0.73 -11.03 13.85
N VAL A 279 -0.47 -10.03 13.00
CA VAL A 279 -1.37 -9.62 11.93
C VAL A 279 -0.82 -10.11 10.60
N GLU A 280 -1.63 -10.84 9.84
CA GLU A 280 -1.32 -11.32 8.49
C GLU A 280 -2.38 -10.79 7.53
N LEU A 281 -1.96 -10.20 6.43
CA LEU A 281 -2.89 -9.65 5.44
C LEU A 281 -2.37 -9.86 4.02
N GLY A 282 -3.27 -9.77 3.05
CA GLY A 282 -2.90 -9.97 1.67
C GLY A 282 -3.94 -9.44 0.69
N ILE A 283 -3.47 -9.12 -0.51
CA ILE A 283 -4.29 -8.78 -1.66
C ILE A 283 -3.88 -9.66 -2.83
N GLU A 284 -4.88 -10.20 -3.48
CA GLU A 284 -4.72 -11.06 -4.65
C GLU A 284 -3.79 -10.42 -5.69
N LYS A 285 -2.89 -11.21 -6.30
CA LYS A 285 -1.88 -10.81 -7.30
C LYS A 285 -0.79 -9.86 -6.80
N ILE A 286 -0.96 -9.19 -5.64
CA ILE A 286 0.05 -8.28 -5.10
C ILE A 286 1.00 -9.02 -4.17
N GLY A 287 0.49 -9.67 -3.13
CA GLY A 287 1.32 -10.38 -2.16
C GLY A 287 0.68 -10.49 -0.78
N THR A 288 1.52 -10.68 0.23
CA THR A 288 1.11 -10.79 1.64
C THR A 288 2.07 -10.02 2.54
N GLN A 289 1.56 -9.65 3.71
CA GLN A 289 2.33 -9.02 4.79
C GLN A 289 2.11 -9.78 6.08
N LYS A 290 3.08 -9.66 7.01
CA LYS A 290 2.98 -10.25 8.34
C LYS A 290 3.70 -9.36 9.35
N GLN A 291 2.94 -8.76 10.28
CA GLN A 291 3.50 -7.95 11.36
C GLN A 291 3.36 -8.65 12.70
N SER A 292 4.42 -8.65 13.51
CA SER A 292 4.33 -8.89 14.94
C SER A 292 3.91 -7.60 15.65
N VAL A 293 3.01 -7.72 16.61
CA VAL A 293 2.56 -6.59 17.44
C VAL A 293 3.43 -6.49 18.68
N THR A 294 4.05 -5.34 18.90
CA THR A 294 4.93 -5.10 20.06
C THR A 294 4.48 -3.89 20.87
N ALA A 295 4.84 -3.85 22.14
CA ALA A 295 4.64 -2.66 22.96
C ALA A 295 5.71 -1.61 22.66
N TYR A 296 5.35 -0.32 22.80
CA TYR A 296 6.36 0.74 22.84
C TYR A 296 7.40 0.45 23.93
N GLN A 297 8.66 0.59 23.56
CA GLN A 297 9.80 0.55 24.48
C GLN A 297 10.47 1.93 24.46
N PRO A 298 10.75 2.55 25.62
CA PRO A 298 11.36 3.88 25.70
C PRO A 298 12.82 3.88 25.22
#